data_217c5e843c9a188adec66bb3d7add896
#
_entry.id   217c5e843c9a188adec66bb3d7add896
#
_cell.length_a   1.000
_cell.length_b   1.000
_cell.length_c   1.000
_cell.angle_alpha   90.00
_cell.angle_beta   90.00
_cell.angle_gamma   90.00
#
_symmetry.space_group_name_H-M   'P 1'
#
loop_
_entity.id
_entity.type
_entity.pdbx_description
1 polymer ?
#
loop_
_entity_poly.entity_id
_entity_poly.type
_entity_poly.pdbx_seq_one_letter_code
_entity_poly.pdbx_strand_id
1 'polypeptide(L)'
;MLLASFTFAIMGGFAKILGQSLPPLEITFFRNIFGVAIILAALFKSPTKSKGGKFWLLFFRGFIGFLALLAYFYDMAHIPLGVAVTYNKTSPLFLAFFAWLFLGEKLPKSAIAALILGFIGIVLIAKPNGFSLSKYDLLGIFSGIGAALAYTSIRELRRYYDTRVITLSFMSVGTIGPLILMIVSHYININPNLDFLFAKFIMPKGIEWIYIIIVGVAATASQLLMTKAYTLTKAGIVGTITYTQILFALIIGTILGDKYPDFYTIIGMALIILAGFLVVKK
;
A
#
# COMPACT_ATOMS: atom_id res chain seq x y z
N MET A 1 2.71 -14.97 7.36
CA MET A 1 2.75 -13.47 7.31
C MET A 1 4.16 -12.93 7.25
N LEU A 2 5.12 -13.45 8.04
CA LEU A 2 6.51 -12.97 7.99
C LEU A 2 7.10 -13.03 6.56
N LEU A 3 6.94 -14.18 5.88
CA LEU A 3 7.37 -14.32 4.48
C LEU A 3 6.67 -13.34 3.54
N ALA A 4 5.38 -13.04 3.77
CA ALA A 4 4.68 -12.01 3.00
C ALA A 4 5.28 -10.61 3.23
N SER A 5 5.62 -10.26 4.49
CA SER A 5 6.27 -8.98 4.81
C SER A 5 7.65 -8.86 4.13
N PHE A 6 8.41 -9.93 4.11
CA PHE A 6 9.72 -9.98 3.45
C PHE A 6 9.61 -9.82 1.94
N THR A 7 8.70 -10.58 1.29
CA THR A 7 8.49 -10.46 -0.15
C THR A 7 7.91 -9.10 -0.56
N PHE A 8 7.05 -8.47 0.27
CA PHE A 8 6.64 -7.09 0.06
C PHE A 8 7.79 -6.09 0.16
N ALA A 9 8.73 -6.30 1.08
CA ALA A 9 9.90 -5.43 1.19
C ALA A 9 10.84 -5.59 0.00
N ILE A 10 11.04 -6.80 -0.51
CA ILE A 10 11.77 -7.06 -1.78
C ILE A 10 11.08 -6.31 -2.93
N MET A 11 9.76 -6.48 -3.08
CA MET A 11 8.99 -5.74 -4.08
C MET A 11 9.24 -4.24 -3.99
N GLY A 12 9.20 -3.68 -2.76
CA GLY A 12 9.46 -2.25 -2.51
C GLY A 12 10.87 -1.83 -2.90
N GLY A 13 11.87 -2.64 -2.62
CA GLY A 13 13.26 -2.39 -3.02
C GLY A 13 13.43 -2.30 -4.53
N PHE A 14 12.90 -3.27 -5.28
CA PHE A 14 12.95 -3.24 -6.75
C PHE A 14 12.07 -2.12 -7.34
N ALA A 15 10.92 -1.81 -6.72
CA ALA A 15 10.12 -0.67 -7.12
C ALA A 15 10.88 0.66 -6.92
N LYS A 16 11.66 0.78 -5.85
CA LYS A 16 12.54 1.92 -5.60
C LYS A 16 13.65 2.04 -6.66
N ILE A 17 14.30 0.95 -7.04
CA ILE A 17 15.30 0.94 -8.11
C ILE A 17 14.66 1.41 -9.43
N LEU A 18 13.52 0.83 -9.81
CA LEU A 18 12.79 1.23 -11.00
C LEU A 18 12.34 2.69 -10.97
N GLY A 19 12.00 3.23 -9.79
CA GLY A 19 11.61 4.62 -9.61
C GLY A 19 12.71 5.66 -9.92
N GLN A 20 13.96 5.22 -10.14
CA GLN A 20 15.05 6.09 -10.61
C GLN A 20 14.97 6.37 -12.12
N SER A 21 14.31 5.49 -12.88
CA SER A 21 14.24 5.57 -14.34
C SER A 21 12.82 5.57 -14.89
N LEU A 22 11.88 4.95 -14.18
CA LEU A 22 10.48 4.85 -14.57
C LEU A 22 9.56 5.61 -13.61
N PRO A 23 8.52 6.26 -14.11
CA PRO A 23 7.53 6.90 -13.25
C PRO A 23 6.82 5.90 -12.34
N PRO A 24 6.50 6.27 -11.07
CA PRO A 24 5.74 5.42 -10.16
C PRO A 24 4.38 4.95 -10.69
N LEU A 25 3.76 5.76 -11.55
CA LEU A 25 2.54 5.44 -12.27
C LEU A 25 2.71 4.20 -13.16
N GLU A 26 3.82 4.13 -13.88
CA GLU A 26 4.16 3.02 -14.78
C GLU A 26 4.53 1.76 -14.00
N ILE A 27 5.28 1.89 -12.91
CA ILE A 27 5.60 0.78 -12.01
C ILE A 27 4.29 0.19 -11.44
N THR A 28 3.34 1.05 -11.07
CA THR A 28 2.01 0.63 -10.61
C THR A 28 1.25 -0.14 -11.69
N PHE A 29 1.32 0.31 -12.94
CA PHE A 29 0.73 -0.38 -14.08
C PHE A 29 1.31 -1.79 -14.24
N PHE A 30 2.62 -1.92 -14.37
CA PHE A 30 3.26 -3.22 -14.58
C PHE A 30 3.03 -4.18 -13.41
N ARG A 31 3.12 -3.69 -12.18
CA ARG A 31 2.84 -4.50 -10.99
C ARG A 31 1.43 -5.09 -11.02
N ASN A 32 0.43 -4.31 -11.44
CA ASN A 32 -0.97 -4.76 -11.41
C ASN A 32 -1.34 -5.65 -12.58
N ILE A 33 -0.78 -5.45 -13.78
CA ILE A 33 -1.09 -6.28 -14.94
C ILE A 33 -0.68 -7.75 -14.74
N PHE A 34 0.45 -8.00 -14.05
CA PHE A 34 0.82 -9.37 -13.64
C PHE A 34 -0.24 -9.99 -12.74
N GLY A 35 -0.74 -9.23 -11.76
CA GLY A 35 -1.78 -9.68 -10.86
C GLY A 35 -3.11 -9.96 -11.57
N VAL A 36 -3.52 -9.12 -12.51
CA VAL A 36 -4.69 -9.34 -13.37
C VAL A 36 -4.54 -10.65 -14.13
N ALA A 37 -3.40 -10.87 -14.81
CA ALA A 37 -3.15 -12.08 -15.58
C ALA A 37 -3.23 -13.35 -14.71
N ILE A 38 -2.59 -13.36 -13.55
CA ILE A 38 -2.57 -14.49 -12.63
C ILE A 38 -3.98 -14.78 -12.06
N ILE A 39 -4.72 -13.74 -11.65
CA ILE A 39 -6.06 -13.94 -11.06
C ILE A 39 -7.05 -14.37 -12.14
N LEU A 40 -6.98 -13.82 -13.35
CA LEU A 40 -7.81 -14.27 -14.45
C LEU A 40 -7.55 -15.73 -14.78
N ALA A 41 -6.28 -16.15 -14.90
CA ALA A 41 -5.92 -17.54 -15.11
C ALA A 41 -6.46 -18.46 -13.99
N ALA A 42 -6.40 -18.02 -12.74
CA ALA A 42 -6.95 -18.75 -11.61
C ALA A 42 -8.49 -18.83 -11.64
N LEU A 43 -9.18 -17.77 -12.08
CA LEU A 43 -10.63 -17.76 -12.23
C LEU A 43 -11.10 -18.62 -13.40
N PHE A 44 -10.37 -18.64 -14.53
CA PHE A 44 -10.66 -19.55 -15.65
C PHE A 44 -10.51 -21.02 -15.25
N LYS A 45 -9.48 -21.35 -14.48
CA LYS A 45 -9.26 -22.71 -13.99
C LYS A 45 -10.26 -23.15 -12.91
N SER A 46 -10.70 -22.23 -12.08
CA SER A 46 -11.64 -22.47 -10.99
C SER A 46 -12.62 -21.30 -10.85
N PRO A 47 -13.70 -21.29 -11.65
CA PRO A 47 -14.73 -20.24 -11.62
C PRO A 47 -15.37 -20.09 -10.24
N THR A 48 -15.70 -18.86 -9.87
CA THR A 48 -16.39 -18.54 -8.61
C THR A 48 -17.80 -18.04 -8.87
N LYS A 49 -18.72 -18.42 -7.99
CA LYS A 49 -20.07 -17.85 -7.96
C LYS A 49 -20.08 -16.70 -6.95
N SER A 50 -20.23 -15.46 -7.43
CA SER A 50 -20.41 -14.28 -6.59
C SER A 50 -21.88 -13.87 -6.60
N LYS A 51 -22.41 -13.45 -5.43
CA LYS A 51 -23.81 -12.96 -5.34
C LYS A 51 -24.02 -11.66 -6.10
N GLY A 52 -22.98 -10.82 -6.18
CA GLY A 52 -23.04 -9.49 -6.78
C GLY A 52 -23.83 -8.48 -5.94
N GLY A 53 -24.12 -7.29 -6.49
CA GLY A 53 -25.04 -6.31 -5.91
C GLY A 53 -24.42 -5.08 -5.28
N LYS A 54 -23.13 -5.06 -4.98
CA LYS A 54 -22.42 -3.89 -4.40
C LYS A 54 -21.33 -3.34 -5.33
N PHE A 55 -21.67 -3.14 -6.59
CA PHE A 55 -20.72 -2.75 -7.64
C PHE A 55 -19.97 -1.44 -7.31
N TRP A 56 -20.67 -0.42 -6.86
CA TRP A 56 -20.05 0.87 -6.52
C TRP A 56 -19.06 0.78 -5.35
N LEU A 57 -19.35 -0.08 -4.37
CA LEU A 57 -18.41 -0.33 -3.28
C LEU A 57 -17.18 -1.12 -3.78
N LEU A 58 -17.37 -2.06 -4.71
CA LEU A 58 -16.30 -2.79 -5.36
C LEU A 58 -15.39 -1.86 -6.19
N PHE A 59 -16.00 -0.96 -6.95
CA PHE A 59 -15.28 0.07 -7.71
C PHE A 59 -14.52 1.04 -6.77
N PHE A 60 -15.19 1.55 -5.74
CA PHE A 60 -14.57 2.41 -4.72
C PHE A 60 -13.35 1.72 -4.09
N ARG A 61 -13.47 0.43 -3.73
CA ARG A 61 -12.35 -0.36 -3.22
C ARG A 61 -11.16 -0.40 -4.19
N GLY A 62 -11.44 -0.59 -5.46
CA GLY A 62 -10.44 -0.59 -6.52
C GLY A 62 -9.78 0.78 -6.66
N PHE A 63 -10.59 1.82 -6.77
CA PHE A 63 -10.16 3.18 -7.03
C PHE A 63 -9.34 3.79 -5.88
N ILE A 64 -9.86 3.75 -4.64
CA ILE A 64 -9.13 4.28 -3.48
C ILE A 64 -7.86 3.47 -3.20
N GLY A 65 -7.91 2.15 -3.42
CA GLY A 65 -6.75 1.29 -3.29
C GLY A 65 -5.68 1.60 -4.34
N PHE A 66 -6.07 1.89 -5.58
CA PHE A 66 -5.16 2.33 -6.64
C PHE A 66 -4.47 3.66 -6.28
N LEU A 67 -5.24 4.69 -5.88
CA LEU A 67 -4.67 5.98 -5.50
C LEU A 67 -3.71 5.86 -4.31
N ALA A 68 -4.09 5.08 -3.31
CA ALA A 68 -3.23 4.82 -2.15
C ALA A 68 -1.93 4.09 -2.54
N LEU A 69 -2.02 3.14 -3.47
CA LEU A 69 -0.86 2.41 -3.97
C LEU A 69 0.06 3.32 -4.80
N LEU A 70 -0.52 4.18 -5.63
CA LEU A 70 0.25 5.13 -6.43
C LEU A 70 1.02 6.11 -5.55
N ALA A 71 0.37 6.68 -4.53
CA ALA A 71 1.03 7.53 -3.54
C ALA A 71 2.15 6.78 -2.82
N TYR A 72 1.93 5.52 -2.45
CA TYR A 72 2.93 4.69 -1.81
C TYR A 72 4.14 4.39 -2.71
N PHE A 73 3.94 4.12 -3.99
CA PHE A 73 5.05 3.93 -4.93
C PHE A 73 5.79 5.22 -5.24
N TYR A 74 5.07 6.34 -5.27
CA TYR A 74 5.70 7.64 -5.41
C TYR A 74 6.65 7.94 -4.23
N ASP A 75 6.20 7.67 -3.00
CA ASP A 75 7.05 7.80 -1.81
C ASP A 75 8.26 6.86 -1.84
N MET A 76 8.07 5.59 -2.22
CA MET A 76 9.19 4.65 -2.33
C MET A 76 10.29 5.13 -3.30
N ALA A 77 9.91 5.84 -4.35
CA ALA A 77 10.86 6.39 -5.32
C ALA A 77 11.63 7.60 -4.79
N HIS A 78 11.04 8.40 -3.88
CA HIS A 78 11.57 9.71 -3.51
C HIS A 78 12.09 9.82 -2.08
N ILE A 79 11.60 8.99 -1.15
CA ILE A 79 12.03 9.01 0.25
C ILE A 79 12.60 7.66 0.67
N PRO A 80 13.30 7.56 1.82
CA PRO A 80 13.84 6.29 2.31
C PRO A 80 12.76 5.21 2.40
N LEU A 81 13.05 4.01 1.91
CA LEU A 81 12.10 2.90 1.78
C LEU A 81 11.43 2.55 3.11
N GLY A 82 12.19 2.54 4.22
CA GLY A 82 11.66 2.29 5.56
C GLY A 82 10.62 3.33 6.00
N VAL A 83 10.83 4.61 5.64
CA VAL A 83 9.91 5.72 5.95
C VAL A 83 8.61 5.56 5.13
N ALA A 84 8.72 5.35 3.81
CA ALA A 84 7.57 5.15 2.93
C ALA A 84 6.70 3.96 3.39
N VAL A 85 7.34 2.83 3.74
CA VAL A 85 6.63 1.67 4.29
C VAL A 85 5.98 2.01 5.63
N THR A 86 6.62 2.79 6.49
CA THR A 86 6.05 3.16 7.80
C THR A 86 4.79 3.99 7.65
N TYR A 87 4.76 4.99 6.76
CA TYR A 87 3.54 5.74 6.45
C TYR A 87 2.40 4.82 6.00
N ASN A 88 2.65 3.92 5.07
CA ASN A 88 1.64 2.97 4.61
C ASN A 88 1.15 2.03 5.74
N LYS A 89 2.04 1.67 6.67
CA LYS A 89 1.71 0.82 7.84
C LYS A 89 0.96 1.57 8.96
N THR A 90 0.63 2.83 8.80
CA THR A 90 -0.37 3.49 9.64
C THR A 90 -1.81 3.05 9.31
N SER A 91 -2.02 2.35 8.19
CA SER A 91 -3.34 1.87 7.76
C SER A 91 -4.12 1.07 8.81
N PRO A 92 -3.55 0.21 9.68
CA PRO A 92 -4.33 -0.44 10.74
C PRO A 92 -4.87 0.54 11.79
N LEU A 93 -4.20 1.66 12.03
CA LEU A 93 -4.67 2.72 12.93
C LEU A 93 -5.90 3.40 12.35
N PHE A 94 -5.81 3.84 11.09
CA PHE A 94 -6.94 4.43 10.39
C PHE A 94 -8.08 3.42 10.19
N LEU A 95 -7.77 2.12 10.02
CA LEU A 95 -8.77 1.07 9.93
C LEU A 95 -9.60 0.98 11.22
N ALA A 96 -8.96 1.04 12.40
CA ALA A 96 -9.65 1.06 13.68
C ALA A 96 -10.54 2.31 13.83
N PHE A 97 -10.02 3.47 13.42
CA PHE A 97 -10.78 4.73 13.40
C PHE A 97 -12.01 4.65 12.49
N PHE A 98 -11.87 4.15 11.25
CA PHE A 98 -12.99 4.01 10.32
C PHE A 98 -13.99 2.93 10.71
N ALA A 99 -13.53 1.86 11.37
CA ALA A 99 -14.43 0.85 11.92
C ALA A 99 -15.35 1.45 13.01
N TRP A 100 -14.80 2.32 13.85
CA TRP A 100 -15.61 3.10 14.79
C TRP A 100 -16.56 4.07 14.09
N LEU A 101 -16.06 4.86 13.15
CA LEU A 101 -16.82 5.93 12.50
C LEU A 101 -17.95 5.40 11.60
N PHE A 102 -17.66 4.37 10.76
CA PHE A 102 -18.61 3.88 9.74
C PHE A 102 -19.36 2.61 10.12
N LEU A 103 -18.77 1.78 11.00
CA LEU A 103 -19.37 0.49 11.39
C LEU A 103 -19.96 0.55 12.80
N GLY A 104 -19.86 1.68 13.52
CA GLY A 104 -20.36 1.85 14.88
C GLY A 104 -19.64 0.94 15.92
N GLU A 105 -18.46 0.42 15.59
CA GLU A 105 -17.69 -0.39 16.53
C GLU A 105 -17.18 0.46 17.68
N LYS A 106 -17.33 -0.01 18.93
CA LYS A 106 -16.79 0.70 20.10
C LYS A 106 -15.26 0.67 20.07
N LEU A 107 -14.61 1.84 20.18
CA LEU A 107 -13.17 1.93 20.35
C LEU A 107 -12.80 1.59 21.80
N PRO A 108 -12.09 0.51 22.07
CA PRO A 108 -11.54 0.25 23.40
C PRO A 108 -10.47 1.30 23.74
N LYS A 109 -10.22 1.51 25.04
CA LYS A 109 -9.20 2.48 25.50
C LYS A 109 -7.81 2.23 24.89
N SER A 110 -7.46 0.96 24.64
CA SER A 110 -6.21 0.59 23.95
C SER A 110 -6.14 1.10 22.52
N ALA A 111 -7.26 1.10 21.78
CA ALA A 111 -7.31 1.62 20.41
C ALA A 111 -7.19 3.15 20.40
N ILE A 112 -7.81 3.85 21.37
CA ILE A 112 -7.64 5.30 21.50
C ILE A 112 -6.19 5.66 21.81
N ALA A 113 -5.55 4.98 22.75
CA ALA A 113 -4.13 5.17 23.05
C ALA A 113 -3.24 4.88 21.83
N ALA A 114 -3.58 3.82 21.06
CA ALA A 114 -2.87 3.50 19.83
C ALA A 114 -2.99 4.60 18.76
N LEU A 115 -4.17 5.18 18.58
CA LEU A 115 -4.37 6.29 17.65
C LEU A 115 -3.51 7.51 18.03
N ILE A 116 -3.49 7.86 19.31
CA ILE A 116 -2.65 8.97 19.83
C ILE A 116 -1.18 8.70 19.59
N LEU A 117 -0.68 7.51 19.98
CA LEU A 117 0.73 7.14 19.80
C LEU A 117 1.10 7.08 18.30
N GLY A 118 0.24 6.53 17.47
CA GLY A 118 0.45 6.46 16.03
C GLY A 118 0.51 7.86 15.40
N PHE A 119 -0.34 8.78 15.84
CA PHE A 119 -0.32 10.16 15.36
C PHE A 119 0.97 10.90 15.79
N ILE A 120 1.40 10.74 17.04
CA ILE A 120 2.69 11.26 17.53
C ILE A 120 3.84 10.69 16.68
N GLY A 121 3.80 9.38 16.37
CA GLY A 121 4.78 8.74 15.50
C GLY A 121 4.84 9.35 14.10
N ILE A 122 3.69 9.64 13.48
CA ILE A 122 3.63 10.34 12.19
C ILE A 122 4.28 11.73 12.27
N VAL A 123 3.96 12.51 13.30
CA VAL A 123 4.53 13.86 13.50
C VAL A 123 6.05 13.81 13.65
N LEU A 124 6.58 12.83 14.41
CA LEU A 124 8.03 12.66 14.57
C LEU A 124 8.74 12.27 13.27
N ILE A 125 8.10 11.50 12.40
CA ILE A 125 8.66 11.14 11.09
C ILE A 125 8.61 12.32 10.14
N ALA A 126 7.48 13.00 10.06
CA ALA A 126 7.27 14.11 9.14
C ALA A 126 8.12 15.34 9.50
N LYS A 127 8.40 15.56 10.81
CA LYS A 127 9.18 16.71 11.32
C LYS A 127 8.79 18.02 10.63
N PRO A 128 7.51 18.42 10.70
CA PRO A 128 7.05 19.59 10.00
C PRO A 128 7.84 20.82 10.45
N ASN A 129 8.49 21.52 9.53
CA ASN A 129 9.09 22.82 9.75
C ASN A 129 7.99 23.88 9.86
N GLY A 130 7.55 24.16 11.09
CA GLY A 130 6.36 24.98 11.35
C GLY A 130 5.08 24.17 11.11
N PHE A 131 4.12 24.70 10.31
CA PHE A 131 2.86 24.03 10.01
C PHE A 131 2.82 23.40 8.60
N SER A 132 3.94 23.32 7.87
CA SER A 132 3.97 22.76 6.53
C SER A 132 4.48 21.33 6.54
N LEU A 133 3.64 20.40 6.06
CA LEU A 133 4.06 19.05 5.70
C LEU A 133 4.64 19.04 4.28
N SER A 134 5.65 18.22 4.05
CA SER A 134 6.16 18.00 2.70
C SER A 134 5.12 17.27 1.84
N LYS A 135 5.25 17.36 0.52
CA LYS A 135 4.42 16.59 -0.41
C LYS A 135 4.47 15.08 -0.12
N TYR A 136 5.63 14.57 0.22
CA TYR A 136 5.85 13.16 0.52
C TYR A 136 5.15 12.74 1.82
N ASP A 137 5.17 13.59 2.85
CA ASP A 137 4.45 13.31 4.11
C ASP A 137 2.96 13.23 3.87
N LEU A 138 2.40 14.16 3.06
CA LEU A 138 0.99 14.16 2.70
C LEU A 138 0.60 12.92 1.91
N LEU A 139 1.41 12.53 0.92
CA LEU A 139 1.17 11.33 0.11
C LEU A 139 1.33 10.05 0.94
N GLY A 140 2.33 10.01 1.83
CA GLY A 140 2.53 8.90 2.75
C GLY A 140 1.34 8.69 3.69
N ILE A 141 0.85 9.75 4.34
CA ILE A 141 -0.34 9.71 5.19
C ILE A 141 -1.56 9.29 4.35
N PHE A 142 -1.74 9.88 3.17
CA PHE A 142 -2.82 9.52 2.25
C PHE A 142 -2.76 8.03 1.86
N SER A 143 -1.56 7.47 1.63
CA SER A 143 -1.39 6.06 1.33
C SER A 143 -1.92 5.16 2.45
N GLY A 144 -1.64 5.53 3.71
CA GLY A 144 -2.15 4.83 4.90
C GLY A 144 -3.67 4.93 5.05
N ILE A 145 -4.23 6.13 4.90
CA ILE A 145 -5.69 6.39 4.95
C ILE A 145 -6.40 5.63 3.84
N GLY A 146 -5.94 5.76 2.60
CA GLY A 146 -6.55 5.11 1.44
C GLY A 146 -6.49 3.58 1.52
N ALA A 147 -5.38 3.02 2.01
CA ALA A 147 -5.28 1.59 2.29
C ALA A 147 -6.29 1.15 3.37
N ALA A 148 -6.48 1.93 4.43
CA ALA A 148 -7.47 1.65 5.47
C ALA A 148 -8.90 1.65 4.94
N LEU A 149 -9.27 2.64 4.14
CA LEU A 149 -10.60 2.72 3.48
C LEU A 149 -10.82 1.51 2.55
N ALA A 150 -9.79 1.15 1.77
CA ALA A 150 -9.84 -0.02 0.91
C ALA A 150 -10.03 -1.32 1.71
N TYR A 151 -9.34 -1.50 2.83
CA TYR A 151 -9.48 -2.69 3.68
C TYR A 151 -10.81 -2.73 4.43
N THR A 152 -11.34 -1.57 4.88
CA THR A 152 -12.69 -1.47 5.47
C THR A 152 -13.75 -1.96 4.49
N SER A 153 -13.65 -1.55 3.22
CA SER A 153 -14.58 -1.98 2.16
C SER A 153 -14.57 -3.49 1.93
N ILE A 154 -13.43 -4.17 2.09
CA ILE A 154 -13.32 -5.63 1.90
C ILE A 154 -14.22 -6.38 2.89
N ARG A 155 -14.38 -5.89 4.14
CA ARG A 155 -15.19 -6.55 5.17
C ARG A 155 -16.65 -6.70 4.74
N GLU A 156 -17.20 -5.68 4.08
CA GLU A 156 -18.55 -5.73 3.54
C GLU A 156 -18.59 -6.51 2.21
N LEU A 157 -17.65 -6.28 1.31
CA LEU A 157 -17.60 -6.91 -0.01
C LEU A 157 -17.52 -8.44 0.02
N ARG A 158 -16.89 -9.03 1.06
CA ARG A 158 -16.80 -10.49 1.24
C ARG A 158 -18.15 -11.19 1.33
N ARG A 159 -19.22 -10.48 1.67
CA ARG A 159 -20.57 -11.02 1.71
C ARG A 159 -21.19 -11.20 0.32
N TYR A 160 -20.65 -10.49 -0.68
CA TYR A 160 -21.19 -10.38 -2.03
C TYR A 160 -20.27 -10.99 -3.09
N TYR A 161 -18.96 -10.92 -2.87
CA TYR A 161 -17.94 -11.30 -3.86
C TYR A 161 -16.89 -12.23 -3.27
N ASP A 162 -16.40 -13.15 -4.11
CA ASP A 162 -15.20 -13.92 -3.80
C ASP A 162 -13.98 -13.01 -3.66
N THR A 163 -13.05 -13.38 -2.79
CA THR A 163 -11.81 -12.61 -2.53
C THR A 163 -11.01 -12.36 -3.80
N ARG A 164 -11.02 -13.30 -4.77
CA ARG A 164 -10.33 -13.14 -6.05
C ARG A 164 -10.97 -12.04 -6.90
N VAL A 165 -12.30 -11.92 -6.90
CA VAL A 165 -13.03 -10.86 -7.61
C VAL A 165 -12.74 -9.49 -6.99
N ILE A 166 -12.72 -9.40 -5.65
CA ILE A 166 -12.38 -8.16 -4.94
C ILE A 166 -10.93 -7.72 -5.27
N THR A 167 -10.01 -8.69 -5.32
CA THR A 167 -8.61 -8.41 -5.66
C THR A 167 -8.46 -8.05 -7.13
N LEU A 168 -9.19 -8.74 -8.03
CA LEU A 168 -9.20 -8.44 -9.46
C LEU A 168 -9.70 -7.01 -9.72
N SER A 169 -10.76 -6.56 -9.06
CA SER A 169 -11.26 -5.19 -9.19
C SER A 169 -10.18 -4.16 -8.86
N PHE A 170 -9.45 -4.34 -7.77
CA PHE A 170 -8.33 -3.47 -7.41
C PHE A 170 -7.20 -3.48 -8.45
N MET A 171 -6.80 -4.67 -8.91
CA MET A 171 -5.74 -4.81 -9.89
C MET A 171 -6.15 -4.28 -11.27
N SER A 172 -7.41 -4.47 -11.67
CA SER A 172 -7.93 -3.93 -12.93
C SER A 172 -7.96 -2.40 -12.92
N VAL A 173 -8.46 -1.78 -11.85
CA VAL A 173 -8.43 -0.31 -11.71
C VAL A 173 -6.98 0.18 -11.64
N GLY A 174 -6.10 -0.53 -10.94
CA GLY A 174 -4.67 -0.24 -10.85
C GLY A 174 -3.88 -0.52 -12.14
N THR A 175 -4.49 -1.14 -13.15
CA THR A 175 -3.94 -1.28 -14.50
C THR A 175 -4.53 -0.23 -15.44
N ILE A 176 -5.87 -0.12 -15.47
CA ILE A 176 -6.59 0.78 -16.38
C ILE A 176 -6.35 2.24 -15.99
N GLY A 177 -6.36 2.56 -14.69
CA GLY A 177 -6.13 3.92 -14.19
C GLY A 177 -4.79 4.51 -14.65
N PRO A 178 -3.66 3.87 -14.36
CA PRO A 178 -2.36 4.32 -14.86
C PRO A 178 -2.31 4.44 -16.39
N LEU A 179 -2.89 3.48 -17.11
CA LEU A 179 -2.92 3.53 -18.57
C LEU A 179 -3.63 4.79 -19.07
N ILE A 180 -4.82 5.10 -18.53
CA ILE A 180 -5.56 6.31 -18.90
C ILE A 180 -4.75 7.56 -18.53
N LEU A 181 -4.17 7.61 -17.33
CA LEU A 181 -3.40 8.77 -16.88
C LEU A 181 -2.13 8.98 -17.73
N MET A 182 -1.45 7.93 -18.14
CA MET A 182 -0.31 8.01 -19.07
C MET A 182 -0.73 8.51 -20.45
N ILE A 183 -1.86 8.05 -20.99
CA ILE A 183 -2.41 8.52 -22.27
C ILE A 183 -2.76 10.02 -22.15
N VAL A 184 -3.49 10.41 -21.11
CA VAL A 184 -3.87 11.81 -20.87
C VAL A 184 -2.63 12.69 -20.72
N SER A 185 -1.59 12.20 -20.04
CA SER A 185 -0.32 12.91 -19.85
C SER A 185 0.42 13.24 -21.16
N HIS A 186 0.08 12.56 -22.24
CA HIS A 186 0.64 12.87 -23.55
C HIS A 186 0.08 14.16 -24.17
N TYR A 187 -1.17 14.50 -23.81
CA TYR A 187 -1.91 15.62 -24.40
C TYR A 187 -1.98 16.86 -23.50
N ILE A 188 -1.58 16.78 -22.25
CA ILE A 188 -1.63 17.89 -21.29
C ILE A 188 -0.25 18.31 -20.82
N ASN A 189 -0.08 19.60 -20.48
CA ASN A 189 1.10 20.07 -19.77
C ASN A 189 0.95 19.70 -18.29
N ILE A 190 1.84 18.83 -17.80
CA ILE A 190 1.79 18.29 -16.43
C ILE A 190 2.24 19.38 -15.46
N ASN A 191 1.37 19.75 -14.52
CA ASN A 191 1.77 20.62 -13.41
C ASN A 191 2.77 19.83 -12.51
N PRO A 192 3.94 20.40 -12.16
CA PRO A 192 4.93 19.76 -11.31
C PRO A 192 4.38 19.23 -9.97
N ASN A 193 3.32 19.84 -9.45
CA ASN A 193 2.67 19.36 -8.21
C ASN A 193 1.86 18.08 -8.39
N LEU A 194 1.50 17.72 -9.62
CA LEU A 194 0.69 16.55 -9.98
C LEU A 194 1.52 15.45 -10.66
N ASP A 195 2.84 15.52 -10.61
CA ASP A 195 3.76 14.53 -11.17
C ASP A 195 3.59 13.11 -10.59
N PHE A 196 2.98 13.00 -9.39
CA PHE A 196 2.62 11.71 -8.81
C PHE A 196 1.43 11.04 -9.51
N LEU A 197 0.53 11.82 -10.14
CA LEU A 197 -0.65 11.32 -10.87
C LEU A 197 -0.39 11.20 -12.37
N PHE A 198 0.34 12.15 -12.93
CA PHE A 198 0.51 12.26 -14.37
C PHE A 198 1.98 12.10 -14.74
N ALA A 199 2.27 11.10 -15.55
CA ALA A 199 3.59 10.87 -16.09
C ALA A 199 3.48 10.31 -17.51
N LYS A 200 4.40 10.71 -18.38
CA LYS A 200 4.50 10.13 -19.73
C LYS A 200 5.10 8.72 -19.61
N PHE A 201 4.63 7.82 -20.47
CA PHE A 201 5.19 6.48 -20.56
C PHE A 201 6.64 6.51 -21.02
N ILE A 202 7.52 5.79 -20.33
CA ILE A 202 8.94 5.63 -20.65
C ILE A 202 9.18 4.16 -20.94
N MET A 203 9.60 3.81 -22.16
CA MET A 203 9.84 2.42 -22.53
C MET A 203 10.96 1.82 -21.66
N PRO A 204 10.68 0.76 -20.86
CA PRO A 204 11.69 0.10 -20.05
C PRO A 204 12.84 -0.46 -20.89
N LYS A 205 14.07 -0.38 -20.40
CA LYS A 205 15.27 -0.78 -21.13
C LYS A 205 16.03 -1.90 -20.41
N GLY A 206 16.53 -2.84 -21.19
CA GLY A 206 17.46 -3.86 -20.71
C GLY A 206 17.01 -4.54 -19.41
N ILE A 207 17.76 -4.32 -18.33
CA ILE A 207 17.56 -4.97 -17.03
C ILE A 207 16.26 -4.56 -16.32
N GLU A 208 15.67 -3.40 -16.67
CA GLU A 208 14.43 -2.91 -16.05
C GLU A 208 13.27 -3.89 -16.25
N TRP A 209 13.24 -4.59 -17.38
CA TRP A 209 12.25 -5.66 -17.62
C TRP A 209 12.35 -6.79 -16.60
N ILE A 210 13.58 -7.14 -16.18
CA ILE A 210 13.81 -8.15 -15.14
C ILE A 210 13.26 -7.62 -13.80
N TYR A 211 13.54 -6.38 -13.46
CA TYR A 211 13.06 -5.76 -12.23
C TYR A 211 11.52 -5.64 -12.20
N ILE A 212 10.90 -5.30 -13.34
CA ILE A 212 9.43 -5.29 -13.50
C ILE A 212 8.84 -6.67 -13.23
N ILE A 213 9.43 -7.74 -13.78
CA ILE A 213 8.98 -9.12 -13.54
C ILE A 213 9.11 -9.45 -12.04
N ILE A 214 10.24 -9.11 -11.42
CA ILE A 214 10.45 -9.34 -9.98
C ILE A 214 9.40 -8.59 -9.15
N VAL A 215 9.12 -7.31 -9.45
CA VAL A 215 8.08 -6.53 -8.77
C VAL A 215 6.72 -7.19 -8.91
N GLY A 216 6.34 -7.60 -10.13
CA GLY A 216 5.05 -8.24 -10.40
C GLY A 216 4.90 -9.59 -9.67
N VAL A 217 5.91 -10.44 -9.75
CA VAL A 217 5.92 -11.76 -9.09
C VAL A 217 5.95 -11.60 -7.57
N ALA A 218 6.84 -10.77 -7.04
CA ALA A 218 6.94 -10.54 -5.59
C ALA A 218 5.66 -9.92 -5.04
N ALA A 219 5.03 -8.97 -5.74
CA ALA A 219 3.75 -8.40 -5.35
C ALA A 219 2.64 -9.44 -5.29
N THR A 220 2.56 -10.30 -6.30
CA THR A 220 1.52 -11.35 -6.36
C THR A 220 1.75 -12.41 -5.29
N ALA A 221 2.99 -12.87 -5.12
CA ALA A 221 3.36 -13.81 -4.06
C ALA A 221 3.04 -13.25 -2.67
N SER A 222 3.43 -11.99 -2.41
CA SER A 222 3.13 -11.30 -1.15
C SER A 222 1.65 -11.23 -0.87
N GLN A 223 0.85 -10.88 -1.88
CA GLN A 223 -0.60 -10.75 -1.76
C GLN A 223 -1.25 -12.10 -1.46
N LEU A 224 -0.82 -13.19 -2.12
CA LEU A 224 -1.30 -14.53 -1.88
C LEU A 224 -0.92 -15.03 -0.48
N LEU A 225 0.33 -14.84 -0.07
CA LEU A 225 0.82 -15.21 1.26
C LEU A 225 0.09 -14.43 2.37
N MET A 226 -0.12 -13.13 2.18
CA MET A 226 -0.88 -12.30 3.10
C MET A 226 -2.33 -12.76 3.21
N THR A 227 -3.00 -13.00 2.10
CA THR A 227 -4.38 -13.49 2.09
C THR A 227 -4.46 -14.83 2.81
N LYS A 228 -3.56 -15.78 2.53
CA LYS A 228 -3.48 -17.07 3.21
C LYS A 228 -3.25 -16.90 4.72
N ALA A 229 -2.39 -15.97 5.14
CA ALA A 229 -2.17 -15.71 6.57
C ALA A 229 -3.46 -15.26 7.26
N TYR A 230 -4.24 -14.36 6.64
CA TYR A 230 -5.53 -13.90 7.18
C TYR A 230 -6.62 -14.99 7.21
N THR A 231 -6.50 -16.04 6.41
CA THR A 231 -7.43 -17.19 6.48
C THR A 231 -7.06 -18.19 7.56
N LEU A 232 -5.76 -18.30 7.91
CA LEU A 232 -5.25 -19.31 8.83
C LEU A 232 -5.27 -18.88 10.30
N THR A 233 -5.29 -17.57 10.60
CA THR A 233 -5.22 -17.08 12.00
C THR A 233 -5.97 -15.76 12.19
N LYS A 234 -6.10 -15.36 13.47
CA LYS A 234 -6.79 -14.12 13.85
C LYS A 234 -6.14 -12.91 13.19
N ALA A 235 -6.95 -12.02 12.61
CA ALA A 235 -6.50 -10.81 11.91
C ALA A 235 -5.53 -9.95 12.75
N GLY A 236 -5.72 -9.94 14.06
CA GLY A 236 -4.84 -9.27 14.98
C GLY A 236 -3.40 -9.76 14.95
N ILE A 237 -3.20 -11.08 15.05
CA ILE A 237 -1.86 -11.69 15.01
C ILE A 237 -1.20 -11.41 13.65
N VAL A 238 -1.96 -11.52 12.57
CA VAL A 238 -1.46 -11.21 11.22
C VAL A 238 -1.09 -9.74 11.13
N GLY A 239 -1.94 -8.84 11.64
CA GLY A 239 -1.71 -7.40 11.66
C GLY A 239 -0.40 -7.03 12.37
N THR A 240 -0.14 -7.59 13.56
CA THR A 240 1.12 -7.31 14.28
C THR A 240 2.35 -7.78 13.50
N ILE A 241 2.30 -8.95 12.87
CA ILE A 241 3.43 -9.45 12.09
C ILE A 241 3.65 -8.58 10.83
N THR A 242 2.65 -7.87 10.29
CA THR A 242 2.86 -6.99 9.13
C THR A 242 3.84 -5.86 9.39
N TYR A 243 4.00 -5.43 10.63
CA TYR A 243 4.97 -4.37 10.98
C TYR A 243 6.42 -4.80 10.78
N THR A 244 6.72 -6.11 10.73
CA THR A 244 8.07 -6.59 10.37
C THR A 244 8.49 -6.14 8.97
N GLN A 245 7.55 -5.76 8.10
CA GLN A 245 7.86 -5.19 6.80
C GLN A 245 8.63 -3.88 6.92
N ILE A 246 8.43 -3.08 7.98
CA ILE A 246 9.18 -1.84 8.23
C ILE A 246 10.67 -2.18 8.43
N LEU A 247 10.95 -3.22 9.23
CA LEU A 247 12.33 -3.64 9.49
C LEU A 247 13.00 -4.17 8.21
N PHE A 248 12.32 -5.01 7.44
CA PHE A 248 12.86 -5.50 6.17
C PHE A 248 13.06 -4.36 5.16
N ALA A 249 12.13 -3.41 5.09
CA ALA A 249 12.25 -2.24 4.22
C ALA A 249 13.40 -1.32 4.63
N LEU A 250 13.65 -1.15 5.92
CA LEU A 250 14.78 -0.40 6.43
C LEU A 250 16.10 -1.05 6.01
N ILE A 251 16.24 -2.37 6.21
CA ILE A 251 17.44 -3.12 5.82
C ILE A 251 17.67 -3.02 4.31
N ILE A 252 16.64 -3.29 3.50
CA ILE A 252 16.75 -3.24 2.04
C ILE A 252 17.05 -1.82 1.57
N GLY A 253 16.38 -0.80 2.14
CA GLY A 253 16.63 0.59 1.80
C GLY A 253 18.08 1.00 2.08
N THR A 254 18.64 0.59 3.22
CA THR A 254 20.04 0.84 3.57
C THR A 254 21.00 0.17 2.57
N ILE A 255 20.71 -1.09 2.16
CA ILE A 255 21.50 -1.79 1.14
C ILE A 255 21.44 -1.05 -0.21
N LEU A 256 20.32 -0.43 -0.52
CA LEU A 256 20.11 0.37 -1.75
C LEU A 256 20.68 1.79 -1.65
N GLY A 257 21.33 2.16 -0.54
CA GLY A 257 21.97 3.46 -0.35
C GLY A 257 21.06 4.54 0.26
N ASP A 258 19.92 4.16 0.83
CA ASP A 258 19.09 5.09 1.61
C ASP A 258 19.88 5.62 2.82
N LYS A 259 19.68 6.91 3.10
CA LYS A 259 20.20 7.48 4.36
C LYS A 259 19.55 6.79 5.56
N TYR A 260 20.39 6.46 6.54
CA TYR A 260 19.87 5.87 7.76
C TYR A 260 18.91 6.87 8.44
N PRO A 261 17.75 6.40 8.95
CA PRO A 261 16.81 7.27 9.63
C PRO A 261 17.47 7.91 10.84
N ASP A 262 17.22 9.18 11.08
CA ASP A 262 17.69 9.85 12.28
C ASP A 262 16.91 9.41 13.52
N PHE A 263 17.37 9.85 14.68
CA PHE A 263 16.85 9.45 15.98
C PHE A 263 15.32 9.68 16.12
N TYR A 264 14.81 10.83 15.70
CA TYR A 264 13.37 11.13 15.77
C TYR A 264 12.54 10.24 14.85
N THR A 265 13.03 9.97 13.66
CA THR A 265 12.39 9.06 12.70
C THR A 265 12.33 7.63 13.26
N ILE A 266 13.41 7.15 13.90
CA ILE A 266 13.44 5.82 14.54
C ILE A 266 12.41 5.74 15.68
N ILE A 267 12.33 6.76 16.54
CA ILE A 267 11.30 6.82 17.59
C ILE A 267 9.91 6.82 16.99
N GLY A 268 9.65 7.62 15.95
CA GLY A 268 8.38 7.66 15.25
C GLY A 268 7.97 6.30 14.68
N MET A 269 8.89 5.58 14.03
CA MET A 269 8.67 4.22 13.55
C MET A 269 8.34 3.24 14.69
N ALA A 270 9.10 3.31 15.80
CA ALA A 270 8.85 2.48 16.97
C ALA A 270 7.46 2.74 17.58
N LEU A 271 7.04 4.02 17.68
CA LEU A 271 5.72 4.38 18.18
C LEU A 271 4.60 3.86 17.28
N ILE A 272 4.75 3.91 15.95
CA ILE A 272 3.77 3.35 15.00
C ILE A 272 3.68 1.83 15.14
N ILE A 273 4.81 1.15 15.30
CA ILE A 273 4.86 -0.29 15.56
C ILE A 273 4.12 -0.62 16.88
N LEU A 274 4.44 0.09 17.97
CA LEU A 274 3.81 -0.09 19.27
C LEU A 274 2.31 0.20 19.21
N ALA A 275 1.92 1.29 18.53
CA ALA A 275 0.51 1.62 18.31
C ALA A 275 -0.22 0.49 17.58
N GLY A 276 0.40 -0.09 16.56
CA GLY A 276 -0.16 -1.24 15.86
C GLY A 276 -0.36 -2.46 16.75
N PHE A 277 0.56 -2.75 17.67
CA PHE A 277 0.38 -3.80 18.68
C PHE A 277 -0.78 -3.51 19.62
N LEU A 278 -0.96 -2.25 20.05
CA LEU A 278 -2.05 -1.85 20.96
C LEU A 278 -3.44 -1.94 20.32
N VAL A 279 -3.58 -1.61 19.01
CA VAL A 279 -4.85 -1.76 18.27
C VAL A 279 -5.31 -3.21 18.27
N VAL A 280 -4.38 -4.13 18.24
CA VAL A 280 -4.65 -5.57 18.07
C VAL A 280 -4.90 -6.26 19.41
N LYS A 281 -4.37 -5.72 20.48
CA LYS A 281 -4.59 -6.27 21.84
C LYS A 281 -6.01 -5.91 22.29
N LYS A 282 -6.92 -6.89 22.14
CA LYS A 282 -8.27 -6.86 22.72
C LYS A 282 -8.22 -7.22 24.18
#